data_7e2a9810a0e96579d774dfc839382723
#
_entry.id   7e2a9810a0e96579d774dfc839382723
#
_cell.length_a   1.000
_cell.length_b   1.000
_cell.length_c   1.000
_cell.angle_alpha   90.00
_cell.angle_beta   90.00
_cell.angle_gamma   90.00
#
_symmetry.space_group_name_H-M   'P 1'
#
loop_
_entity.id
_entity.type
_entity.pdbx_description
1 polymer ?
#
loop_
_entity_poly.entity_id
_entity_poly.type
_entity_poly.pdbx_seq_one_letter_code
_entity_poly.pdbx_strand_id
1 'polypeptide(L)'
;MRDRLSETVKEFDSIIKPEVGRVIFLGTPQTELSIYNQLEERGFTTQIWPARFPENKAIINYGKKLAKSVIENKENLKPGQALDPDRFDDVDLMEREASYGRSGFSLQFMLDTTLSDVNKYPLKLNDLIIMSGVSSWKEAPGKLQWANSLDQIKALDPEIPNVGLKGDYYVAPMHVSNDYFPFQGSVMSIDPAGRGADRTAYAIVKMLNGILYLTD
;
A
#
# COMPACT_ATOMS: atom_id res chain seq x y z
N MET A 1 13.56 14.65 -4.64
CA MET A 1 12.89 15.61 -3.74
C MET A 1 12.68 15.02 -2.34
N ARG A 2 12.15 13.80 -2.21
CA ARG A 2 11.95 13.11 -0.89
C ARG A 2 13.26 12.93 -0.11
N ASP A 3 14.32 12.47 -0.76
CA ASP A 3 15.61 12.20 -0.11
C ASP A 3 16.22 13.49 0.46
N ARG A 4 16.13 14.61 -0.28
CA ARG A 4 16.55 15.92 0.21
C ARG A 4 15.78 16.35 1.47
N LEU A 5 14.45 16.14 1.48
CA LEU A 5 13.63 16.48 2.65
C LEU A 5 14.00 15.61 3.84
N SER A 6 14.22 14.31 3.62
CA SER A 6 14.66 13.38 4.65
C SER A 6 16.02 13.75 5.23
N GLU A 7 16.95 14.21 4.41
CA GLU A 7 18.27 14.71 4.86
C GLU A 7 18.13 15.99 5.66
N THR A 8 17.38 16.98 5.15
CA THR A 8 17.15 18.24 5.87
C THR A 8 16.52 18.01 7.25
N VAL A 9 15.59 17.04 7.36
CA VAL A 9 14.98 16.67 8.64
C VAL A 9 16.02 16.12 9.63
N LYS A 10 17.07 15.44 9.16
CA LYS A 10 18.16 14.96 10.04
C LYS A 10 18.99 16.10 10.63
N GLU A 11 19.10 17.23 9.91
CA GLU A 11 19.87 18.39 10.38
C GLU A 11 19.22 19.03 11.61
N PHE A 12 17.90 18.95 11.77
CA PHE A 12 17.22 19.48 12.95
C PHE A 12 17.71 18.84 14.26
N ASP A 13 18.08 17.57 14.23
CA ASP A 13 18.57 16.86 15.42
C ASP A 13 19.88 17.48 15.95
N SER A 14 20.67 18.12 15.08
CA SER A 14 21.91 18.78 15.45
C SER A 14 21.71 20.19 16.04
N ILE A 15 20.55 20.79 15.78
CA ILE A 15 20.23 22.17 16.19
C ILE A 15 19.48 22.19 17.52
N ILE A 16 18.79 21.08 17.83
CA ILE A 16 17.94 20.99 19.02
C ILE A 16 18.79 20.92 20.28
N LYS A 17 18.39 21.70 21.27
CA LYS A 17 19.00 21.66 22.59
C LYS A 17 18.69 20.32 23.26
N PRO A 18 19.69 19.51 23.62
CA PRO A 18 19.46 18.25 24.34
C PRO A 18 18.59 18.47 25.58
N GLU A 19 17.79 17.48 25.96
CA GLU A 19 16.92 17.43 27.13
C GLU A 19 15.65 18.29 27.08
N VAL A 20 15.65 19.45 26.41
CA VAL A 20 14.51 20.39 26.40
C VAL A 20 13.92 20.64 25.02
N GLY A 21 14.72 20.45 23.96
CA GLY A 21 14.29 20.67 22.60
C GLY A 21 13.32 19.58 22.11
N ARG A 22 12.34 19.96 21.33
CA ARG A 22 11.39 19.03 20.69
C ARG A 22 11.20 19.42 19.24
N VAL A 23 11.12 18.42 18.36
CA VAL A 23 10.68 18.59 16.97
C VAL A 23 9.29 18.01 16.83
N ILE A 24 8.39 18.82 16.31
CA ILE A 24 7.00 18.39 16.04
C ILE A 24 6.77 18.55 14.54
N PHE A 25 6.43 17.44 13.88
CA PHE A 25 6.01 17.43 12.50
C PHE A 25 4.50 17.34 12.41
N LEU A 26 3.88 18.29 11.71
CA LEU A 26 2.44 18.30 11.45
C LEU A 26 2.21 18.18 9.96
N GLY A 27 1.29 17.35 9.57
CA GLY A 27 0.89 17.23 8.17
C GLY A 27 0.00 16.02 7.88
N THR A 28 -0.42 15.94 6.62
CA THR A 28 -1.23 14.85 6.09
C THR A 28 -0.35 13.97 5.21
N PRO A 29 -0.25 12.66 5.47
CA PRO A 29 0.49 11.75 4.61
C PRO A 29 -0.23 11.65 3.26
N GLN A 30 0.50 11.79 2.16
CA GLN A 30 -0.06 11.72 0.81
C GLN A 30 0.05 10.32 0.20
N THR A 31 0.94 9.50 0.73
CA THR A 31 1.19 8.11 0.29
C THR A 31 1.75 7.31 1.46
N GLU A 32 1.76 5.99 1.38
CA GLU A 32 2.42 5.12 2.38
C GLU A 32 3.92 5.40 2.49
N LEU A 33 4.55 5.82 1.41
CA LEU A 33 5.97 6.22 1.37
C LEU A 33 6.20 7.68 1.81
N SER A 34 5.26 8.29 2.52
CA SER A 34 5.43 9.66 3.03
C SER A 34 6.52 9.72 4.10
N ILE A 35 7.12 10.91 4.26
CA ILE A 35 8.13 11.14 5.30
C ILE A 35 7.58 10.84 6.71
N TYR A 36 6.28 11.04 6.94
CA TYR A 36 5.65 10.79 8.23
C TYR A 36 5.74 9.33 8.66
N ASN A 37 5.63 8.39 7.72
CA ASN A 37 5.79 6.96 8.00
C ASN A 37 7.26 6.60 8.28
N GLN A 38 8.22 7.28 7.64
CA GLN A 38 9.65 7.08 7.88
C GLN A 38 10.13 7.65 9.23
N LEU A 39 9.45 8.68 9.76
CA LEU A 39 9.82 9.28 11.04
C LEU A 39 9.72 8.30 12.22
N GLU A 40 8.82 7.32 12.15
CA GLU A 40 8.71 6.28 13.19
C GLU A 40 9.97 5.41 13.28
N GLU A 41 10.54 5.05 12.14
CA GLU A 41 11.79 4.27 12.09
C GLU A 41 12.96 5.04 12.72
N ARG A 42 12.83 6.35 12.78
CA ARG A 42 13.77 7.27 13.45
C ARG A 42 13.44 7.55 14.91
N GLY A 43 12.46 6.86 15.48
CA GLY A 43 12.11 6.99 16.91
C GLY A 43 11.09 8.09 17.23
N PHE A 44 10.48 8.72 16.22
CA PHE A 44 9.39 9.67 16.47
C PHE A 44 8.11 8.96 16.87
N THR A 45 7.38 9.54 17.81
CA THR A 45 6.05 9.06 18.17
C THR A 45 5.02 9.70 17.26
N THR A 46 4.30 8.87 16.50
CA THR A 46 3.22 9.32 15.63
C THR A 46 1.89 9.29 16.36
N GLN A 47 1.10 10.36 16.21
CA GLN A 47 -0.27 10.46 16.70
C GLN A 47 -1.17 10.85 15.54
N ILE A 48 -2.25 10.08 15.31
CA ILE A 48 -3.23 10.28 14.24
C ILE A 48 -4.57 10.66 14.85
N TRP A 49 -5.13 11.78 14.40
CA TRP A 49 -6.48 12.24 14.71
C TRP A 49 -7.32 12.25 13.44
N PRO A 50 -8.04 11.17 13.11
CA PRO A 50 -8.95 11.19 11.98
C PRO A 50 -10.13 12.14 12.26
N ALA A 51 -10.77 12.68 11.22
CA ALA A 51 -11.90 13.59 11.41
C ALA A 51 -13.17 12.90 11.92
N ARG A 52 -13.35 11.62 11.59
CA ARG A 52 -14.44 10.79 12.13
C ARG A 52 -13.90 9.69 13.02
N PHE A 53 -14.72 9.28 14.00
CA PHE A 53 -14.41 8.09 14.80
C PHE A 53 -14.32 6.86 13.89
N PRO A 54 -13.17 6.15 13.84
CA PRO A 54 -12.96 5.09 12.88
C PRO A 54 -13.69 3.80 13.24
N GLU A 55 -13.98 3.00 12.23
CA GLU A 55 -14.48 1.63 12.40
C GLU A 55 -13.43 0.72 13.04
N ASN A 56 -13.86 -0.40 13.63
CA ASN A 56 -12.96 -1.34 14.31
C ASN A 56 -11.80 -1.82 13.41
N LYS A 57 -12.07 -2.06 12.12
CA LYS A 57 -11.04 -2.46 11.16
C LYS A 57 -9.98 -1.36 10.98
N ALA A 58 -10.43 -0.11 10.86
CA ALA A 58 -9.53 1.03 10.73
C ALA A 58 -8.74 1.30 12.02
N ILE A 59 -9.36 1.09 13.19
CA ILE A 59 -8.66 1.17 14.49
C ILE A 59 -7.47 0.19 14.53
N ILE A 60 -7.67 -1.03 14.03
CA ILE A 60 -6.61 -2.04 13.95
C ILE A 60 -5.49 -1.59 12.99
N ASN A 61 -5.86 -0.99 11.85
CA ASN A 61 -4.89 -0.49 10.87
C ASN A 61 -4.05 0.68 11.40
N TYR A 62 -4.67 1.63 12.10
CA TYR A 62 -3.94 2.72 12.77
C TYR A 62 -3.03 2.19 13.89
N GLY A 63 -3.44 1.13 14.57
CA GLY A 63 -2.68 0.50 15.63
C GLY A 63 -2.31 1.50 16.75
N LYS A 64 -1.04 1.50 17.13
CA LYS A 64 -0.51 2.37 18.21
C LYS A 64 -0.43 3.86 17.82
N LYS A 65 -0.64 4.19 16.55
CA LYS A 65 -0.60 5.57 16.02
C LYS A 65 -1.89 6.33 16.32
N LEU A 66 -3.01 5.64 16.53
CA LEU A 66 -4.26 6.31 16.85
C LEU A 66 -4.12 7.06 18.16
N ALA A 67 -4.47 8.35 18.18
CA ALA A 67 -4.32 9.19 19.34
C ALA A 67 -5.11 8.63 20.53
N LYS A 68 -4.53 8.70 21.74
CA LYS A 68 -5.17 8.18 22.96
C LYS A 68 -6.53 8.82 23.22
N SER A 69 -6.66 10.12 22.97
CA SER A 69 -7.91 10.85 23.09
C SER A 69 -9.04 10.30 22.20
N VAL A 70 -8.70 9.74 21.04
CA VAL A 70 -9.67 9.08 20.16
C VAL A 70 -10.11 7.74 20.76
N ILE A 71 -9.16 6.99 21.31
CA ILE A 71 -9.44 5.67 21.92
C ILE A 71 -10.29 5.82 23.19
N GLU A 72 -10.01 6.83 23.99
CA GLU A 72 -10.73 7.14 25.24
C GLU A 72 -12.20 7.51 24.98
N ASN A 73 -12.50 8.07 23.81
CA ASN A 73 -13.87 8.39 23.40
C ASN A 73 -14.64 7.21 22.77
N LYS A 74 -14.07 6.02 22.73
CA LYS A 74 -14.68 4.82 22.10
C LYS A 74 -16.06 4.47 22.64
N GLU A 75 -16.32 4.73 23.93
CA GLU A 75 -17.62 4.43 24.56
C GLU A 75 -18.68 5.49 24.26
N ASN A 76 -18.26 6.70 23.89
CA ASN A 76 -19.14 7.86 23.70
C ASN A 76 -19.49 8.12 22.25
N LEU A 77 -18.71 7.60 21.30
CA LEU A 77 -18.84 7.88 19.87
C LEU A 77 -19.11 6.60 19.07
N LYS A 78 -19.98 6.72 18.09
CA LYS A 78 -20.22 5.65 17.11
C LYS A 78 -19.27 5.82 15.91
N PRO A 79 -18.87 4.72 15.26
CA PRO A 79 -18.12 4.81 14.01
C PRO A 79 -18.81 5.73 13.00
N GLY A 80 -18.02 6.61 12.37
CA GLY A 80 -18.50 7.59 11.41
C GLY A 80 -18.88 8.96 11.99
N GLN A 81 -19.04 9.11 13.30
CA GLN A 81 -19.30 10.40 13.94
C GLN A 81 -18.10 11.32 13.92
N ALA A 82 -18.32 12.62 13.80
CA ALA A 82 -17.29 13.65 13.89
C ALA A 82 -16.55 13.58 15.23
N LEU A 83 -15.21 13.63 15.20
CA LEU A 83 -14.39 13.68 16.41
C LEU A 83 -14.23 15.08 16.99
N ASP A 84 -14.32 16.08 16.14
CA ASP A 84 -14.22 17.50 16.52
C ASP A 84 -15.37 18.27 15.83
N PRO A 85 -16.61 18.17 16.36
CA PRO A 85 -17.78 18.77 15.75
C PRO A 85 -17.77 20.30 15.76
N ASP A 86 -16.95 20.93 16.62
CA ASP A 86 -16.79 22.39 16.64
C ASP A 86 -16.01 22.88 15.42
N ARG A 87 -15.17 22.01 14.85
CA ARG A 87 -14.40 22.29 13.62
C ARG A 87 -15.09 21.78 12.36
N PHE A 88 -15.56 20.55 12.39
CA PHE A 88 -16.27 19.88 11.32
C PHE A 88 -17.35 18.99 11.93
N ASP A 89 -18.59 19.35 11.75
CA ASP A 89 -19.70 18.49 12.17
C ASP A 89 -19.94 17.34 11.16
N ASP A 90 -20.91 16.49 11.45
CA ASP A 90 -21.20 15.33 10.59
C ASP A 90 -21.71 15.74 9.19
N VAL A 91 -22.39 16.89 9.07
CA VAL A 91 -22.89 17.43 7.81
C VAL A 91 -21.74 17.98 6.97
N ASP A 92 -20.87 18.79 7.58
CA ASP A 92 -19.64 19.28 6.93
C ASP A 92 -18.77 18.14 6.41
N LEU A 93 -18.59 17.09 7.19
CA LEU A 93 -17.80 15.94 6.78
C LEU A 93 -18.47 15.15 5.65
N MET A 94 -19.79 15.06 5.61
CA MET A 94 -20.52 14.43 4.52
C MET A 94 -20.39 15.22 3.21
N GLU A 95 -20.47 16.53 3.26
CA GLU A 95 -20.28 17.41 2.09
C GLU A 95 -18.85 17.31 1.54
N ARG A 96 -17.86 17.24 2.44
CA ARG A 96 -16.46 17.07 2.04
C ARG A 96 -16.20 15.69 1.43
N GLU A 97 -16.80 14.64 1.98
CA GLU A 97 -16.71 13.30 1.40
C GLU A 97 -17.33 13.26 0.00
N ALA A 98 -18.45 13.92 -0.22
CA ALA A 98 -19.06 14.04 -1.53
C ALA A 98 -18.16 14.82 -2.52
N SER A 99 -17.51 15.90 -2.05
CA SER A 99 -16.64 16.75 -2.87
C SER A 99 -15.30 16.08 -3.22
N TYR A 100 -14.64 15.47 -2.24
CA TYR A 100 -13.30 14.85 -2.39
C TYR A 100 -13.37 13.43 -2.95
N GLY A 101 -14.54 12.80 -2.91
CA GLY A 101 -14.72 11.38 -3.15
C GLY A 101 -14.12 10.54 -2.01
N ARG A 102 -14.46 9.27 -1.99
CA ARG A 102 -14.09 8.34 -0.91
C ARG A 102 -12.58 8.26 -0.67
N SER A 103 -11.78 8.18 -1.74
CA SER A 103 -10.32 8.07 -1.63
C SER A 103 -9.69 9.36 -1.12
N GLY A 104 -10.11 10.51 -1.66
CA GLY A 104 -9.63 11.82 -1.21
C GLY A 104 -10.02 12.12 0.24
N PHE A 105 -11.24 11.77 0.64
CA PHE A 105 -11.67 11.92 2.02
C PHE A 105 -10.90 11.02 2.98
N SER A 106 -10.69 9.76 2.61
CA SER A 106 -9.87 8.83 3.39
C SER A 106 -8.46 9.38 3.62
N LEU A 107 -7.85 9.92 2.58
CA LEU A 107 -6.51 10.49 2.66
C LEU A 107 -6.45 11.77 3.51
N GLN A 108 -7.31 12.75 3.23
CA GLN A 108 -7.22 14.10 3.81
C GLN A 108 -7.84 14.22 5.19
N PHE A 109 -8.94 13.51 5.45
CA PHE A 109 -9.71 13.61 6.67
C PHE A 109 -9.56 12.40 7.60
N MET A 110 -9.41 11.21 7.02
CA MET A 110 -9.17 10.01 7.84
C MET A 110 -7.68 9.72 8.03
N LEU A 111 -6.79 10.39 7.29
CA LEU A 111 -5.34 10.20 7.32
C LEU A 111 -4.91 8.74 7.02
N ASP A 112 -5.72 8.07 6.20
CA ASP A 112 -5.54 6.70 5.77
C ASP A 112 -5.05 6.68 4.32
N THR A 113 -3.82 6.21 4.13
CA THR A 113 -3.16 6.18 2.82
C THR A 113 -3.50 4.94 2.00
N THR A 114 -4.11 3.93 2.58
CA THR A 114 -4.35 2.63 1.93
C THR A 114 -5.18 2.75 0.65
N LEU A 115 -6.24 3.58 0.66
CA LEU A 115 -7.06 3.78 -0.55
C LEU A 115 -6.38 4.64 -1.61
N SER A 116 -5.48 5.55 -1.23
CA SER A 116 -4.77 6.40 -2.21
C SER A 116 -3.79 5.57 -3.02
N ASP A 117 -3.12 4.63 -2.38
CA ASP A 117 -2.14 3.78 -3.05
C ASP A 117 -2.82 2.71 -3.91
N VAL A 118 -3.99 2.19 -3.49
CA VAL A 118 -4.81 1.29 -4.32
C VAL A 118 -5.26 1.95 -5.63
N ASN A 119 -5.63 3.23 -5.60
CA ASN A 119 -6.04 3.95 -6.82
C ASN A 119 -4.85 4.33 -7.70
N LYS A 120 -3.72 4.60 -7.09
CA LYS A 120 -2.47 4.96 -7.80
C LYS A 120 -1.76 3.75 -8.38
N TYR A 121 -1.84 2.62 -7.68
CA TYR A 121 -1.22 1.36 -8.05
C TYR A 121 -2.31 0.28 -8.11
N PRO A 122 -3.06 0.21 -9.23
CA PRO A 122 -4.19 -0.71 -9.36
C PRO A 122 -3.77 -2.18 -9.39
N LEU A 123 -2.53 -2.46 -9.76
CA LEU A 123 -1.98 -3.82 -9.75
C LEU A 123 -1.45 -4.15 -8.35
N LYS A 124 -2.02 -5.18 -7.75
CA LYS A 124 -1.60 -5.68 -6.44
C LYS A 124 -0.78 -6.95 -6.61
N LEU A 125 0.29 -7.10 -5.85
CA LEU A 125 1.09 -8.32 -5.86
C LEU A 125 0.26 -9.56 -5.48
N ASN A 126 -0.72 -9.40 -4.60
CA ASN A 126 -1.61 -10.49 -4.20
C ASN A 126 -2.56 -10.97 -5.32
N ASP A 127 -2.70 -10.18 -6.40
CA ASP A 127 -3.46 -10.59 -7.59
C ASP A 127 -2.60 -11.40 -8.56
N LEU A 128 -1.29 -11.49 -8.30
CA LEU A 128 -0.36 -12.29 -9.09
C LEU A 128 -0.21 -13.68 -8.49
N ILE A 129 -0.28 -14.69 -9.35
CA ILE A 129 0.01 -16.07 -8.99
C ILE A 129 1.41 -16.40 -9.46
N ILE A 130 2.29 -16.73 -8.53
CA ILE A 130 3.69 -16.99 -8.80
C ILE A 130 3.95 -18.48 -8.80
N MET A 131 4.58 -18.95 -9.85
CA MET A 131 5.02 -20.33 -9.98
C MET A 131 6.54 -20.37 -10.16
N SER A 132 7.19 -21.24 -9.38
CA SER A 132 8.56 -21.67 -9.66
C SER A 132 8.55 -22.88 -10.61
N GLY A 133 9.57 -23.02 -11.43
CA GLY A 133 9.80 -24.25 -12.18
C GLY A 133 9.17 -24.34 -13.56
N VAL A 134 8.75 -23.26 -14.17
CA VAL A 134 8.49 -23.23 -15.60
C VAL A 134 9.85 -23.23 -16.32
N SER A 135 10.33 -24.42 -16.64
CA SER A 135 11.69 -24.64 -17.20
C SER A 135 11.86 -24.17 -18.63
N SER A 136 10.81 -23.70 -19.28
CA SER A 136 10.85 -23.33 -20.69
C SER A 136 10.02 -22.08 -20.95
N TRP A 137 10.66 -21.08 -21.52
CA TRP A 137 10.03 -19.85 -22.03
C TRP A 137 9.05 -20.09 -23.20
N LYS A 138 8.87 -21.36 -23.60
CA LYS A 138 8.09 -21.76 -24.77
C LYS A 138 6.73 -22.36 -24.43
N GLU A 139 6.61 -22.92 -23.23
CA GLU A 139 5.46 -23.72 -22.82
C GLU A 139 5.00 -23.37 -21.41
N ALA A 140 3.74 -23.57 -21.15
CA ALA A 140 3.13 -23.41 -19.84
C ALA A 140 2.19 -24.55 -19.52
N PRO A 141 1.84 -24.78 -18.23
CA PRO A 141 0.89 -25.80 -17.81
C PRO A 141 -0.48 -25.60 -18.47
N GLY A 142 -1.06 -26.66 -18.96
CA GLY A 142 -2.37 -26.60 -19.61
C GLY A 142 -3.51 -26.24 -18.69
N LYS A 143 -3.37 -26.51 -17.39
CA LYS A 143 -4.34 -26.15 -16.34
C LYS A 143 -3.63 -25.62 -15.10
N LEU A 144 -4.14 -24.51 -14.61
CA LEU A 144 -3.79 -23.90 -13.33
C LEU A 144 -5.07 -23.74 -12.51
N GLN A 145 -4.99 -24.08 -11.23
CA GLN A 145 -6.05 -23.80 -10.26
C GLN A 145 -5.51 -22.92 -9.16
N TRP A 146 -6.26 -21.88 -8.82
CA TRP A 146 -5.96 -20.99 -7.71
C TRP A 146 -7.22 -20.80 -6.87
N ALA A 147 -7.06 -20.43 -5.62
CA ALA A 147 -8.15 -20.21 -4.70
C ALA A 147 -8.60 -18.75 -4.68
N ASN A 148 -9.81 -18.53 -4.24
CA ASN A 148 -10.30 -17.23 -3.82
C ASN A 148 -9.57 -16.77 -2.52
N SER A 149 -9.80 -15.52 -2.13
CA SER A 149 -9.06 -14.82 -1.06
C SER A 149 -8.93 -15.53 0.30
N LEU A 150 -9.83 -16.49 0.62
CA LEU A 150 -9.82 -17.19 1.91
C LEU A 150 -8.88 -18.41 1.94
N ASP A 151 -8.67 -19.05 0.79
CA ASP A 151 -7.92 -20.31 0.69
C ASP A 151 -6.60 -20.13 -0.09
N GLN A 152 -6.13 -18.89 -0.21
CA GLN A 152 -4.88 -18.59 -0.92
C GLN A 152 -3.69 -19.24 -0.24
N ILE A 153 -2.85 -19.89 -1.05
CA ILE A 153 -1.57 -20.43 -0.61
C ILE A 153 -0.50 -19.37 -0.81
N LYS A 154 0.18 -18.99 0.26
CA LYS A 154 1.33 -18.07 0.16
C LYS A 154 2.49 -18.76 -0.54
N ALA A 155 3.03 -18.12 -1.56
CA ALA A 155 4.28 -18.56 -2.18
C ALA A 155 5.44 -18.12 -1.28
N LEU A 156 6.06 -19.09 -0.62
CA LEU A 156 7.21 -18.89 0.27
C LEU A 156 8.49 -19.31 -0.45
N ASP A 157 8.76 -18.75 -1.62
CA ASP A 157 10.00 -19.00 -2.31
C ASP A 157 11.06 -17.98 -1.87
N PRO A 158 12.10 -18.39 -1.15
CA PRO A 158 13.12 -17.47 -0.67
C PRO A 158 13.99 -16.87 -1.80
N GLU A 159 13.96 -17.46 -3.00
CA GLU A 159 14.67 -16.94 -4.16
C GLU A 159 13.92 -15.80 -4.85
N ILE A 160 12.62 -15.63 -4.57
CA ILE A 160 11.80 -14.55 -5.11
C ILE A 160 11.63 -13.46 -4.04
N PRO A 161 12.41 -12.38 -4.08
CA PRO A 161 12.30 -11.31 -3.10
C PRO A 161 10.94 -10.60 -3.22
N ASN A 162 10.30 -10.34 -2.09
CA ASN A 162 9.11 -9.51 -2.08
C ASN A 162 9.49 -8.05 -2.38
N VAL A 163 9.03 -7.55 -3.52
CA VAL A 163 9.26 -6.17 -3.96
C VAL A 163 8.11 -5.22 -3.60
N GLY A 164 7.08 -5.74 -2.93
CA GLY A 164 5.90 -4.99 -2.51
C GLY A 164 6.08 -4.19 -1.23
N LEU A 165 4.96 -3.72 -0.71
CA LEU A 165 4.89 -3.01 0.57
C LEU A 165 5.01 -3.99 1.74
N LYS A 166 5.27 -3.44 2.93
CA LYS A 166 5.37 -4.24 4.15
C LYS A 166 4.06 -4.99 4.41
N GLY A 167 4.13 -6.31 4.39
CA GLY A 167 2.97 -7.20 4.58
C GLY A 167 2.40 -7.78 3.29
N ASP A 168 2.86 -7.33 2.12
CA ASP A 168 2.54 -7.98 0.86
C ASP A 168 3.16 -9.38 0.79
N TYR A 169 2.50 -10.25 0.07
CA TYR A 169 2.98 -11.61 -0.17
C TYR A 169 2.53 -12.07 -1.55
N TYR A 170 3.24 -13.00 -2.08
CA TYR A 170 2.86 -13.67 -3.33
C TYR A 170 1.94 -14.86 -3.06
N VAL A 171 1.11 -15.17 -4.05
CA VAL A 171 0.18 -16.31 -4.02
C VAL A 171 0.69 -17.39 -4.96
N ALA A 172 0.71 -18.64 -4.48
CA ALA A 172 1.04 -19.81 -5.27
C ALA A 172 -0.22 -20.47 -5.86
N PRO A 173 -0.12 -21.17 -7.00
CA PRO A 173 -1.22 -22.00 -7.47
C PRO A 173 -1.48 -23.17 -6.53
N MET A 174 -2.75 -23.58 -6.38
CA MET A 174 -3.14 -24.79 -5.62
C MET A 174 -2.81 -26.07 -6.38
N HIS A 175 -2.93 -26.02 -7.70
CA HIS A 175 -2.64 -27.14 -8.58
C HIS A 175 -2.10 -26.67 -9.91
N VAL A 176 -1.06 -27.36 -10.37
CA VAL A 176 -0.43 -27.16 -11.67
C VAL A 176 -0.46 -28.52 -12.41
N SER A 177 -0.98 -28.57 -13.63
CA SER A 177 -0.95 -29.79 -14.42
C SER A 177 0.46 -30.13 -14.88
N ASN A 178 0.71 -31.43 -15.06
CA ASN A 178 1.99 -31.92 -15.58
C ASN A 178 2.10 -31.82 -17.12
N ASP A 179 0.99 -31.53 -17.80
CA ASP A 179 0.95 -31.38 -19.24
C ASP A 179 1.24 -29.92 -19.60
N TYR A 180 2.26 -29.69 -20.43
CA TYR A 180 2.69 -28.39 -20.88
C TYR A 180 2.34 -28.21 -22.34
N PHE A 181 1.95 -27.01 -22.72
CA PHE A 181 1.57 -26.63 -24.08
C PHE A 181 2.26 -25.34 -24.51
N PRO A 182 2.56 -25.19 -25.81
CA PRO A 182 3.16 -23.99 -26.33
C PRO A 182 2.22 -22.78 -26.18
N PHE A 183 2.80 -21.62 -25.93
CA PHE A 183 2.04 -20.37 -25.85
C PHE A 183 1.37 -20.03 -27.19
N GLN A 184 0.16 -19.51 -27.11
CA GLN A 184 -0.66 -19.11 -28.27
C GLN A 184 -0.32 -17.72 -28.78
N GLY A 185 0.29 -16.88 -27.94
CA GLY A 185 0.71 -15.52 -28.29
C GLY A 185 1.71 -14.93 -27.28
N SER A 186 2.42 -13.91 -27.72
CA SER A 186 3.39 -13.19 -26.89
C SER A 186 3.38 -11.72 -27.27
N VAL A 187 3.43 -10.85 -26.27
CA VAL A 187 3.53 -9.39 -26.42
C VAL A 187 4.64 -8.89 -25.51
N MET A 188 5.47 -8.01 -26.03
CA MET A 188 6.47 -7.27 -25.27
C MET A 188 6.02 -5.82 -25.15
N SER A 189 6.01 -5.30 -23.93
CA SER A 189 5.79 -3.88 -23.64
C SER A 189 7.08 -3.28 -23.12
N ILE A 190 7.42 -2.08 -23.59
CA ILE A 190 8.62 -1.36 -23.17
C ILE A 190 8.19 0.04 -22.70
N ASP A 191 8.59 0.41 -21.49
CA ASP A 191 8.49 1.75 -20.94
C ASP A 191 9.89 2.39 -20.95
N PRO A 192 10.21 3.21 -21.97
CA PRO A 192 11.54 3.77 -22.10
C PRO A 192 11.76 4.88 -21.07
N ALA A 193 12.90 4.84 -20.40
CA ALA A 193 13.33 5.93 -19.51
C ALA A 193 13.48 7.23 -20.28
N GLY A 194 12.95 8.32 -19.70
CA GLY A 194 13.18 9.68 -20.15
C GLY A 194 14.54 10.23 -19.68
N ARG A 195 14.69 11.55 -19.73
CA ARG A 195 15.82 12.24 -19.10
C ARG A 195 15.57 12.35 -17.60
N GLY A 196 16.30 11.59 -16.79
CA GLY A 196 16.13 11.62 -15.31
C GLY A 196 16.73 10.40 -14.63
N ALA A 197 16.26 10.13 -13.42
CA ALA A 197 16.67 8.97 -12.63
C ALA A 197 15.85 7.70 -12.93
N ASP A 198 14.87 7.80 -13.82
CA ASP A 198 14.02 6.68 -14.20
C ASP A 198 14.80 5.63 -14.99
N ARG A 199 14.39 4.38 -14.84
CA ARG A 199 14.97 3.24 -15.58
C ARG A 199 14.00 2.79 -16.66
N THR A 200 14.53 2.35 -17.80
CA THR A 200 13.72 1.64 -18.78
C THR A 200 13.23 0.34 -18.18
N ALA A 201 11.93 0.10 -18.27
CA ALA A 201 11.30 -1.15 -17.89
C ALA A 201 10.77 -1.87 -19.14
N TYR A 202 10.74 -3.19 -19.09
CA TYR A 202 10.05 -4.00 -20.11
C TYR A 202 9.31 -5.14 -19.41
N ALA A 203 8.32 -5.66 -20.10
CA ALA A 203 7.58 -6.84 -19.68
C ALA A 203 7.23 -7.71 -20.88
N ILE A 204 7.40 -9.01 -20.74
CA ILE A 204 6.99 -10.00 -21.75
C ILE A 204 5.81 -10.77 -21.18
N VAL A 205 4.66 -10.62 -21.83
CA VAL A 205 3.43 -11.32 -21.47
C VAL A 205 3.09 -12.33 -22.55
N LYS A 206 2.87 -13.56 -22.18
CA LYS A 206 2.47 -14.66 -23.03
C LYS A 206 1.09 -15.16 -22.66
N MET A 207 0.39 -15.80 -23.58
CA MET A 207 -0.97 -16.29 -23.37
C MET A 207 -1.07 -17.78 -23.69
N LEU A 208 -1.74 -18.51 -22.79
CA LEU A 208 -2.19 -19.88 -23.04
C LEU A 208 -3.57 -20.08 -22.40
N ASN A 209 -4.54 -20.55 -23.18
CA ASN A 209 -5.91 -20.87 -22.73
C ASN A 209 -6.59 -19.70 -21.97
N GLY A 210 -6.35 -18.46 -22.40
CA GLY A 210 -6.90 -17.27 -21.77
C GLY A 210 -6.21 -16.83 -20.48
N ILE A 211 -5.17 -17.53 -20.05
CA ILE A 211 -4.33 -17.16 -18.91
C ILE A 211 -3.13 -16.37 -19.44
N LEU A 212 -2.82 -15.27 -18.76
CA LEU A 212 -1.66 -14.42 -19.08
C LEU A 212 -0.51 -14.78 -18.13
N TYR A 213 0.65 -14.99 -18.73
CA TYR A 213 1.90 -15.32 -18.06
C TYR A 213 2.90 -14.19 -18.22
N LEU A 214 3.28 -13.54 -17.14
CA LEU A 214 4.41 -12.62 -17.13
C LEU A 214 5.69 -13.46 -16.99
N THR A 215 6.52 -13.46 -18.02
CA THR A 215 7.69 -14.34 -18.11
C THR A 215 9.02 -13.64 -17.97
N ASP A 216 9.03 -12.29 -18.09
CA ASP A 216 10.21 -11.47 -17.88
C ASP A 216 9.79 -10.00 -17.68
#